data_1fbf9717c86532106621692ac403085b
#
_entry.id   1fbf9717c86532106621692ac403085b
#
_cell.length_a   1.000
_cell.length_b   1.000
_cell.length_c   1.000
_cell.angle_alpha   90.00
_cell.angle_beta   90.00
_cell.angle_gamma   90.00
#
_symmetry.space_group_name_H-M   'P 1'
#
loop_
_entity.id
_entity.type
_entity.pdbx_description
1 polymer ?
#
loop_
_entity_poly.entity_id
_entity_poly.type
_entity_poly.pdbx_seq_one_letter_code
_entity_poly.pdbx_strand_id
1 'polypeptide(L)'
;MKKVLIVDDSALMRRVLSDIINDDEQLIVEKTANNGLEALNVLQGGCRPDILLVDINMPKMDGVQLLKELNKYRIQIPVLIVSSIASQSADETIEALALGAFDFVKKPNGSIGGGYQEFRKKVLLRTYMACKLPLPKKVEQSILEQQLQVQSQSKNVESQTEKKVK
;
A
#
# COMPACT_ATOMS: atom_id res chain seq x y z
N MET A 1 16.46 3.20 10.38
CA MET A 1 15.25 3.60 9.60
C MET A 1 15.11 2.72 8.38
N LYS A 2 13.90 2.31 8.07
CA LYS A 2 13.60 1.59 6.82
C LYS A 2 13.46 2.57 5.66
N LYS A 3 14.03 2.23 4.52
CA LYS A 3 14.13 3.08 3.34
C LYS A 3 13.00 2.79 2.36
N VAL A 4 12.37 3.83 1.88
CA VAL A 4 11.20 3.75 0.99
C VAL A 4 11.52 4.39 -0.37
N LEU A 5 11.22 3.68 -1.45
CA LEU A 5 11.19 4.22 -2.81
C LEU A 5 9.74 4.47 -3.21
N ILE A 6 9.41 5.69 -3.56
CA ILE A 6 8.06 6.08 -4.00
C ILE A 6 8.05 6.22 -5.52
N VAL A 7 7.12 5.52 -6.17
CA VAL A 7 6.97 5.50 -7.63
C VAL A 7 5.56 5.91 -8.01
N ASP A 8 5.39 7.12 -8.50
CA ASP A 8 4.12 7.68 -8.91
C ASP A 8 4.35 8.81 -9.93
N ASP A 9 3.55 8.89 -10.98
CA ASP A 9 3.67 9.94 -12.00
C ASP A 9 3.09 11.28 -11.53
N SER A 10 2.27 11.29 -10.48
CA SER A 10 1.73 12.49 -9.86
C SER A 10 2.73 13.13 -8.89
N ALA A 11 3.20 14.33 -9.19
CA ALA A 11 4.08 15.10 -8.31
C ALA A 11 3.43 15.38 -6.95
N LEU A 12 2.13 15.67 -6.94
CA LEU A 12 1.36 15.89 -5.71
C LEU A 12 1.34 14.62 -4.84
N MET A 13 1.07 13.47 -5.44
CA MET A 13 1.01 12.21 -4.70
C MET A 13 2.38 11.78 -4.18
N ARG A 14 3.44 11.98 -4.96
CA ARG A 14 4.82 11.75 -4.47
C ARG A 14 5.11 12.60 -3.24
N ARG A 15 4.68 13.85 -3.23
CA ARG A 15 4.84 14.73 -2.07
C ARG A 15 4.02 14.27 -0.87
N VAL A 16 2.76 13.94 -1.08
CA VAL A 16 1.87 13.45 -0.01
C VAL A 16 2.45 12.19 0.64
N LEU A 17 2.86 11.22 -0.16
CA LEU A 17 3.47 9.98 0.34
C LEU A 17 4.82 10.26 1.02
N SER A 18 5.62 11.14 0.47
CA SER A 18 6.91 11.52 1.08
C SER A 18 6.71 12.16 2.45
N ASP A 19 5.72 13.03 2.60
CA ASP A 19 5.40 13.65 3.89
C ASP A 19 4.92 12.60 4.90
N ILE A 20 4.05 11.67 4.50
CA ILE A 20 3.59 10.58 5.35
C ILE A 20 4.76 9.72 5.86
N ILE A 21 5.65 9.34 4.96
CA ILE A 21 6.80 8.48 5.29
C ILE A 21 7.81 9.23 6.15
N ASN A 22 8.18 10.45 5.77
CA ASN A 22 9.22 11.22 6.48
C ASN A 22 8.75 11.76 7.85
N ASP A 23 7.44 11.86 8.09
CA ASP A 23 6.89 12.18 9.42
C ASP A 23 7.01 11.03 10.42
N ASP A 24 7.28 9.82 9.94
CA ASP A 24 7.42 8.64 10.79
C ASP A 24 8.87 8.44 11.22
N GLU A 25 9.09 8.12 12.50
CA GLU A 25 10.40 7.99 13.09
C GLU A 25 11.21 6.76 12.61
N GLN A 26 10.51 5.75 12.08
CA GLN A 26 11.10 4.48 11.64
C GLN A 26 11.35 4.40 10.14
N LEU A 27 10.84 5.38 9.39
CA LEU A 27 10.84 5.36 7.93
C LEU A 27 11.54 6.59 7.36
N ILE A 28 12.10 6.44 6.17
CA ILE A 28 12.69 7.53 5.40
C ILE A 28 12.48 7.29 3.91
N VAL A 29 12.15 8.35 3.16
CA VAL A 29 12.15 8.30 1.70
C VAL A 29 13.59 8.37 1.22
N GLU A 30 14.05 7.32 0.54
CA GLU A 30 15.38 7.27 -0.05
C GLU A 30 15.42 7.95 -1.40
N LYS A 31 14.47 7.63 -2.26
CA LYS A 31 14.28 8.22 -3.59
C LYS A 31 12.82 8.22 -4.01
N THR A 32 12.53 9.01 -5.04
CA THR A 32 11.26 8.99 -5.75
C THR A 32 11.51 8.76 -7.24
N ALA A 33 10.53 8.20 -7.94
CA ALA A 33 10.55 7.97 -9.38
C ALA A 33 9.19 8.34 -10.01
N ASN A 34 9.21 8.80 -11.26
CA ASN A 34 8.03 9.28 -11.96
C ASN A 34 7.26 8.16 -12.69
N ASN A 35 7.91 7.03 -12.90
CA ASN A 35 7.34 5.88 -13.60
C ASN A 35 8.13 4.61 -13.28
N GLY A 36 7.63 3.47 -13.76
CA GLY A 36 8.27 2.18 -13.51
C GLY A 36 9.65 2.03 -14.13
N LEU A 37 9.89 2.64 -15.30
CA LEU A 37 11.20 2.56 -15.96
C LEU A 37 12.28 3.30 -15.16
N GLU A 38 11.98 4.49 -14.67
CA GLU A 38 12.88 5.25 -13.79
C GLU A 38 13.15 4.49 -12.48
N ALA A 39 12.12 3.89 -11.88
CA ALA A 39 12.28 3.06 -10.69
C ALA A 39 13.19 1.85 -10.95
N LEU A 40 13.00 1.15 -12.06
CA LEU A 40 13.82 0.01 -12.43
C LEU A 40 15.28 0.43 -12.62
N ASN A 41 15.54 1.54 -13.29
CA ASN A 41 16.88 2.08 -13.49
C ASN A 41 17.57 2.43 -12.15
N VAL A 42 16.84 3.02 -11.22
CA VAL A 42 17.33 3.32 -9.87
C VAL A 42 17.71 2.04 -9.12
N LEU A 43 16.90 1.00 -9.20
CA LEU A 43 17.15 -0.29 -8.56
C LEU A 43 18.33 -1.03 -9.21
N GLN A 44 18.42 -1.03 -10.52
CA GLN A 44 19.55 -1.61 -11.25
C GLN A 44 20.85 -0.84 -11.02
N GLY A 45 20.77 0.45 -10.73
CA GLY A 45 21.90 1.28 -10.34
C GLY A 45 22.42 1.07 -8.92
N GLY A 46 21.85 0.14 -8.17
CA GLY A 46 22.32 -0.24 -6.84
C GLY A 46 21.51 0.27 -5.66
N CYS A 47 20.45 1.05 -5.88
CA CYS A 47 19.53 1.44 -4.82
C CYS A 47 18.81 0.21 -4.27
N ARG A 48 18.77 0.06 -2.96
CA ARG A 48 18.15 -1.08 -2.26
C ARG A 48 17.23 -0.60 -1.15
N PRO A 49 16.04 -0.09 -1.49
CA PRO A 49 15.04 0.25 -0.49
C PRO A 49 14.50 -1.01 0.20
N ASP A 50 13.90 -0.82 1.35
CA ASP A 50 13.24 -1.90 2.10
C ASP A 50 11.81 -2.15 1.61
N ILE A 51 11.22 -1.17 0.93
CA ILE A 51 9.88 -1.25 0.34
C ILE A 51 9.75 -0.27 -0.83
N LEU A 52 8.93 -0.64 -1.83
CA LEU A 52 8.44 0.25 -2.87
C LEU A 52 6.97 0.59 -2.63
N LEU A 53 6.62 1.88 -2.72
CA LEU A 53 5.24 2.33 -2.86
C LEU A 53 5.02 2.69 -4.33
N VAL A 54 4.15 1.96 -5.03
CA VAL A 54 4.04 2.01 -6.48
C VAL A 54 2.60 2.26 -6.92
N ASP A 55 2.39 3.29 -7.73
CA ASP A 55 1.14 3.47 -8.47
C ASP A 55 1.04 2.47 -9.64
N ILE A 56 -0.17 2.13 -10.04
CA ILE A 56 -0.40 1.25 -11.19
C ILE A 56 -0.30 2.03 -12.50
N ASN A 57 -1.07 3.09 -12.64
CA ASN A 57 -1.20 3.83 -13.91
C ASN A 57 -0.10 4.88 -14.06
N MET A 58 0.92 4.55 -14.80
CA MET A 58 2.05 5.43 -15.09
C MET A 58 2.47 5.31 -16.55
N PRO A 59 3.00 6.39 -17.17
CA PRO A 59 3.54 6.32 -18.53
C PRO A 59 4.83 5.49 -18.57
N LYS A 60 5.26 5.09 -19.76
CA LYS A 60 6.48 4.34 -20.08
C LYS A 60 6.51 2.92 -19.53
N MET A 61 6.35 2.75 -18.23
CA MET A 61 6.22 1.45 -17.55
C MET A 61 5.26 1.64 -16.37
N ASP A 62 4.14 0.93 -16.39
CA ASP A 62 3.16 0.94 -15.31
C ASP A 62 3.57 0.04 -14.13
N GLY A 63 2.77 0.05 -13.07
CA GLY A 63 3.08 -0.71 -11.86
C GLY A 63 3.08 -2.22 -12.05
N VAL A 64 2.20 -2.75 -12.90
CA VAL A 64 2.15 -4.19 -13.23
C VAL A 64 3.38 -4.61 -14.03
N GLN A 65 3.75 -3.82 -15.04
CA GLN A 65 4.96 -4.04 -15.82
C GLN A 65 6.22 -3.98 -14.95
N LEU A 66 6.28 -3.03 -14.02
CA LEU A 66 7.38 -2.95 -13.06
C LEU A 66 7.49 -4.22 -12.22
N LEU A 67 6.39 -4.76 -11.71
CA LEU A 67 6.39 -6.02 -10.96
C LEU A 67 6.92 -7.20 -11.81
N LYS A 68 6.52 -7.27 -13.07
CA LYS A 68 7.03 -8.29 -14.01
C LYS A 68 8.55 -8.18 -14.19
N GLU A 69 9.06 -6.96 -14.34
CA GLU A 69 10.50 -6.70 -14.47
C GLU A 69 11.26 -7.02 -13.17
N LEU A 70 10.71 -6.68 -12.01
CA LEU A 70 11.30 -7.04 -10.72
C LEU A 70 11.42 -8.55 -10.55
N ASN A 71 10.39 -9.30 -10.94
CA ASN A 71 10.41 -10.76 -10.93
C ASN A 71 11.45 -11.33 -11.91
N LYS A 72 11.53 -10.77 -13.12
CA LYS A 72 12.50 -11.17 -14.15
C LYS A 72 13.94 -11.01 -13.67
N TYR A 73 14.26 -9.90 -13.04
CA TYR A 73 15.60 -9.60 -12.51
C TYR A 73 15.83 -10.12 -11.08
N ARG A 74 14.86 -10.86 -10.52
CA ARG A 74 14.92 -11.41 -9.16
C ARG A 74 15.21 -10.36 -8.07
N ILE A 75 14.65 -9.19 -8.25
CA ILE A 75 14.70 -8.12 -7.24
C ILE A 75 13.59 -8.36 -6.22
N GLN A 76 13.96 -8.86 -5.06
CA GLN A 76 13.04 -9.25 -3.99
C GLN A 76 12.89 -8.11 -2.97
N ILE A 77 12.07 -7.14 -3.30
CA ILE A 77 11.72 -6.03 -2.41
C ILE A 77 10.19 -5.98 -2.32
N PRO A 78 9.60 -5.88 -1.12
CA PRO A 78 8.15 -5.75 -0.98
C PRO A 78 7.61 -4.56 -1.78
N VAL A 79 6.52 -4.75 -2.49
CA VAL A 79 5.83 -3.71 -3.26
C VAL A 79 4.44 -3.49 -2.68
N LEU A 80 4.17 -2.29 -2.20
CA LEU A 80 2.86 -1.82 -1.80
C LEU A 80 2.26 -1.01 -2.94
N ILE A 81 1.15 -1.47 -3.49
CA ILE A 81 0.42 -0.75 -4.52
C ILE A 81 -0.39 0.38 -3.88
N VAL A 82 -0.22 1.59 -4.38
CA VAL A 82 -0.98 2.77 -3.95
C VAL A 82 -1.67 3.35 -5.18
N SER A 83 -2.95 3.09 -5.33
CA SER A 83 -3.67 3.39 -6.57
C SER A 83 -5.09 3.91 -6.33
N SER A 84 -5.59 4.71 -7.28
CA SER A 84 -7.00 5.09 -7.33
C SER A 84 -7.83 3.92 -7.87
N ILE A 85 -8.99 3.65 -7.26
CA ILE A 85 -9.91 2.64 -7.77
C ILE A 85 -10.83 3.29 -8.82
N ALA A 86 -10.41 3.24 -10.08
CA ALA A 86 -11.35 3.24 -11.20
C ALA A 86 -11.67 1.77 -11.57
N SER A 87 -12.78 1.51 -12.21
CA SER A 87 -13.23 0.14 -12.55
C SER A 87 -12.21 -0.69 -13.36
N GLN A 88 -11.32 -0.04 -14.09
CA GLN A 88 -10.21 -0.67 -14.81
C GLN A 88 -9.02 -1.02 -13.92
N SER A 89 -8.86 -0.33 -12.79
CA SER A 89 -7.74 -0.56 -11.86
C SER A 89 -7.93 -1.76 -10.95
N ALA A 90 -9.16 -2.27 -10.79
CA ALA A 90 -9.44 -3.43 -9.93
C ALA A 90 -8.78 -4.71 -10.46
N ASP A 91 -8.89 -4.98 -11.77
CA ASP A 91 -8.27 -6.13 -12.42
C ASP A 91 -6.74 -6.03 -12.38
N GLU A 92 -6.19 -4.86 -12.60
CA GLU A 92 -4.75 -4.58 -12.53
C GLU A 92 -4.22 -4.75 -11.09
N THR A 93 -5.00 -4.36 -10.09
CA THR A 93 -4.65 -4.58 -8.67
C THR A 93 -4.59 -6.08 -8.34
N ILE A 94 -5.57 -6.86 -8.81
CA ILE A 94 -5.58 -8.32 -8.64
C ILE A 94 -4.36 -8.94 -9.36
N GLU A 95 -4.06 -8.51 -10.58
CA GLU A 95 -2.88 -8.95 -11.32
C GLU A 95 -1.58 -8.63 -10.58
N ALA A 96 -1.46 -7.43 -10.02
CA ALA A 96 -0.32 -7.02 -9.22
C ALA A 96 -0.12 -7.91 -7.98
N LEU A 97 -1.19 -8.23 -7.28
CA LEU A 97 -1.15 -9.15 -6.13
C LEU A 97 -0.73 -10.56 -6.56
N ALA A 98 -1.26 -11.05 -7.69
CA ALA A 98 -0.85 -12.34 -8.26
C ALA A 98 0.61 -12.37 -8.68
N LEU A 99 1.20 -11.24 -9.07
CA LEU A 99 2.62 -11.09 -9.40
C LEU A 99 3.52 -10.91 -8.17
N GLY A 100 2.97 -10.91 -6.97
CA GLY A 100 3.71 -10.87 -5.73
C GLY A 100 3.73 -9.53 -5.00
N ALA A 101 2.89 -8.55 -5.38
CA ALA A 101 2.72 -7.35 -4.58
C ALA A 101 2.29 -7.73 -3.16
N PHE A 102 2.83 -7.02 -2.17
CA PHE A 102 2.57 -7.32 -0.76
C PHE A 102 1.10 -7.04 -0.38
N ASP A 103 0.60 -5.88 -0.79
CA ASP A 103 -0.78 -5.45 -0.56
C ASP A 103 -1.07 -4.21 -1.41
N PHE A 104 -2.25 -3.65 -1.26
CA PHE A 104 -2.61 -2.38 -1.91
C PHE A 104 -3.30 -1.43 -0.94
N VAL A 105 -3.19 -0.13 -1.24
CA VAL A 105 -3.91 0.95 -0.54
C VAL A 105 -4.58 1.83 -1.57
N LYS A 106 -5.85 2.11 -1.35
CA LYS A 106 -6.63 3.03 -2.18
C LYS A 106 -6.23 4.47 -1.90
N LYS A 107 -5.92 5.25 -2.94
CA LYS A 107 -5.75 6.70 -2.84
C LYS A 107 -7.06 7.36 -2.38
N PRO A 108 -7.01 8.45 -1.59
CA PRO A 108 -8.22 9.17 -1.21
C PRO A 108 -8.88 9.79 -2.44
N ASN A 109 -10.22 9.76 -2.49
CA ASN A 109 -10.97 10.50 -3.50
C ASN A 109 -10.75 12.01 -3.30
N GLY A 110 -10.58 12.77 -4.38
CA GLY A 110 -10.11 14.16 -4.45
C GLY A 110 -10.89 15.22 -3.69
N SER A 111 -11.67 14.88 -2.66
CA SER A 111 -12.25 15.84 -1.73
C SER A 111 -11.22 16.23 -0.67
N ILE A 112 -10.90 17.50 -0.60
CA ILE A 112 -10.03 18.09 0.40
C ILE A 112 -10.54 17.72 1.81
N GLY A 113 -9.72 16.98 2.59
CA GLY A 113 -10.00 16.60 3.97
C GLY A 113 -10.73 15.27 4.16
N GLY A 114 -11.32 14.67 3.12
CA GLY A 114 -11.99 13.38 3.21
C GLY A 114 -11.05 12.20 2.98
N GLY A 115 -10.87 11.36 3.99
CA GLY A 115 -10.12 10.11 3.88
C GLY A 115 -8.60 10.21 3.97
N TYR A 116 -8.00 11.39 4.12
CA TYR A 116 -6.55 11.54 4.24
C TYR A 116 -5.98 10.82 5.48
N GLN A 117 -6.61 10.96 6.62
CA GLN A 117 -6.15 10.31 7.86
C GLN A 117 -6.26 8.79 7.78
N GLU A 118 -7.32 8.27 7.18
CA GLU A 118 -7.49 6.85 6.89
C GLU A 118 -6.42 6.36 5.91
N PHE A 119 -6.17 7.10 4.85
CA PHE A 119 -5.13 6.82 3.86
C PHE A 119 -3.74 6.76 4.51
N ARG A 120 -3.40 7.78 5.30
CA ARG A 120 -2.14 7.84 6.05
C ARG A 120 -1.96 6.62 6.96
N LYS A 121 -2.97 6.28 7.75
CA LYS A 121 -2.94 5.11 8.63
C LYS A 121 -2.73 3.81 7.86
N LYS A 122 -3.43 3.62 6.75
CA LYS A 122 -3.31 2.42 5.93
C LYS A 122 -1.93 2.30 5.28
N VAL A 123 -1.39 3.37 4.73
CA VAL A 123 -0.04 3.39 4.16
C VAL A 123 1.00 3.02 5.21
N LEU A 124 0.96 3.66 6.38
CA LEU A 124 1.91 3.40 7.46
C LEU A 124 1.80 1.97 8.00
N LEU A 125 0.58 1.50 8.25
CA LEU A 125 0.33 0.14 8.75
C LEU A 125 0.92 -0.91 7.82
N ARG A 126 0.61 -0.84 6.54
CA ARG A 126 1.08 -1.81 5.56
C ARG A 126 2.58 -1.71 5.29
N THR A 127 3.13 -0.51 5.33
CA THR A 127 4.57 -0.30 5.23
C THR A 127 5.30 -0.94 6.42
N TYR A 128 4.80 -0.77 7.63
CA TYR A 128 5.35 -1.42 8.82
C TYR A 128 5.30 -2.94 8.71
N MET A 129 4.16 -3.48 8.27
CA MET A 129 4.00 -4.92 8.08
C MET A 129 4.97 -5.47 7.02
N ALA A 130 5.11 -4.80 5.89
CA ALA A 130 6.02 -5.21 4.82
C ALA A 130 7.49 -5.15 5.25
N CYS A 131 7.87 -4.14 6.02
CA CYS A 131 9.21 -3.96 6.57
C CYS A 131 9.48 -4.77 7.85
N LYS A 132 8.49 -5.53 8.33
CA LYS A 132 8.56 -6.30 9.58
C LYS A 132 8.93 -5.45 10.80
N LEU A 133 8.43 -4.22 10.83
CA LEU A 133 8.54 -3.34 11.99
C LEU A 133 7.45 -3.67 13.01
N PRO A 134 7.75 -3.56 14.32
CA PRO A 134 6.72 -3.73 15.34
C PRO A 134 5.69 -2.62 15.25
N LEU A 135 4.40 -2.99 15.26
CA LEU A 135 3.31 -2.01 15.23
C LEU A 135 3.27 -1.20 16.52
N PRO A 136 3.01 0.11 16.46
CA PRO A 136 2.76 0.90 17.66
C PRO A 136 1.59 0.33 18.47
N LYS A 137 1.72 0.25 19.78
CA LYS A 137 0.70 -0.35 20.68
C LYS A 137 -0.72 0.17 20.45
N LYS A 138 -0.87 1.46 20.14
CA LYS A 138 -2.17 2.06 19.82
C LYS A 138 -2.80 1.48 18.55
N VAL A 139 -1.99 1.10 17.57
CA VAL A 139 -2.46 0.51 16.32
C VAL A 139 -2.85 -0.95 16.52
N GLU A 140 -2.08 -1.69 17.29
CA GLU A 140 -2.42 -3.08 17.67
C GLU A 140 -3.75 -3.15 18.42
N GLN A 141 -3.99 -2.26 19.38
CA GLN A 141 -5.25 -2.17 20.11
C GLN A 141 -6.43 -1.84 19.20
N SER A 142 -6.27 -0.89 18.28
CA SER A 142 -7.30 -0.50 17.33
C SER A 142 -7.67 -1.66 16.38
N ILE A 143 -6.71 -2.44 15.93
CA ILE A 143 -6.94 -3.63 15.09
C ILE A 143 -7.69 -4.70 15.87
N LEU A 144 -7.28 -4.97 17.11
CA LEU A 144 -7.93 -5.94 17.99
C LEU A 144 -9.39 -5.56 18.27
N GLU A 145 -9.66 -4.29 18.55
CA GLU A 145 -11.01 -3.78 18.77
C GLU A 145 -11.91 -3.94 17.52
N GLN A 146 -11.38 -3.66 16.34
CA GLN A 146 -12.10 -3.84 15.08
C GLN A 146 -12.40 -5.32 14.81
N GLN A 147 -11.46 -6.22 15.06
CA GLN A 147 -11.66 -7.66 14.92
C GLN A 147 -12.72 -8.20 15.89
N LEU A 148 -12.72 -7.73 17.12
CA LEU A 148 -13.73 -8.09 18.12
C LEU A 148 -15.13 -7.60 17.73
N GLN A 149 -15.25 -6.38 17.16
CA GLN A 149 -16.53 -5.84 16.67
C GLN A 149 -17.08 -6.65 15.49
N VAL A 150 -16.25 -7.05 14.56
CA VAL A 150 -16.65 -7.89 13.41
C VAL A 150 -17.14 -9.26 13.90
N GLN A 151 -16.47 -9.88 14.85
CA GLN A 151 -16.88 -11.17 15.42
C GLN A 151 -18.18 -11.08 16.20
N SER A 152 -18.44 -9.99 16.92
CA SER A 152 -19.69 -9.79 17.66
C SER A 152 -20.87 -9.55 16.71
N GLN A 153 -20.67 -8.88 15.60
CA GLN A 153 -21.70 -8.68 14.58
C GLN A 153 -22.08 -9.97 13.85
N SER A 154 -21.11 -10.83 13.52
CA SER A 154 -21.37 -12.12 12.88
C SER A 154 -22.17 -13.06 13.80
N LYS A 155 -21.87 -13.10 15.09
CA LYS A 155 -22.65 -13.89 16.07
C LYS A 155 -24.10 -13.40 16.23
N ASN A 156 -24.34 -12.09 16.14
CA ASN A 156 -25.69 -11.54 16.21
C ASN A 156 -26.53 -11.86 14.95
N VAL A 157 -25.90 -11.98 13.78
CA VAL A 157 -26.59 -12.38 12.55
C VAL A 157 -26.99 -13.85 12.58
N GLU A 158 -26.13 -14.74 13.06
CA GLU A 158 -26.43 -16.16 13.22
C GLU A 158 -27.58 -16.40 14.22
N SER A 159 -27.59 -15.70 15.36
CA SER A 159 -28.65 -15.82 16.35
C SER A 159 -30.02 -15.28 15.90
N GLN A 160 -30.05 -14.36 14.94
CA GLN A 160 -31.30 -13.85 14.34
C GLN A 160 -31.84 -14.77 13.23
N THR A 161 -30.98 -15.48 12.52
CA THR A 161 -31.38 -16.46 11.51
C THR A 161 -32.01 -17.72 12.15
N GLU A 162 -31.50 -18.17 13.27
CA GLU A 162 -32.08 -19.32 14.00
C GLU A 162 -33.47 -19.03 14.59
N LYS A 163 -33.75 -17.76 14.96
CA LYS A 163 -35.09 -17.36 15.46
C LYS A 163 -36.15 -17.20 14.37
N LYS A 164 -35.78 -17.12 13.09
CA LYS A 164 -36.70 -17.00 11.97
C LYS A 164 -37.10 -18.35 11.33
N VAL A 165 -36.50 -19.45 11.72
CA VAL A 165 -36.71 -20.80 11.17
C VAL A 165 -37.62 -21.67 12.07
N LYS A 166 -38.17 -21.09 13.13
CA LYS A 166 -39.21 -21.74 13.96
C LYS A 166 -40.57 -21.13 13.57
#